data_d5770dd6326b092cf3d75bac5cc74fba
#
_entry.id   d5770dd6326b092cf3d75bac5cc74fba
#
_cell.length_a   1.000
_cell.length_b   1.000
_cell.length_c   1.000
_cell.angle_alpha   90.00
_cell.angle_beta   90.00
_cell.angle_gamma   90.00
#
_symmetry.space_group_name_H-M   'P 1'
#
loop_
_entity.id
_entity.type
_entity.pdbx_description
1 polymer ?
#
loop_
_entity_poly.entity_id
_entity_poly.type
_entity_poly.pdbx_seq_one_letter_code
_entity_poly.pdbx_strand_id
1 'polypeptide(L)'
;RPIQEKLTLNMGYDYSESRMRFDTSNPNAAEASAMGYSGTKLANGAAQAWPVVVNKTHELRAGGSYELIKDLTVVLNYLFSWYQLNDFQNTGAYMAGTTPENTTKYVGIGANNYDYTAHMVGTYLAYKF
;
A
#
# COMPACT_ATOMS: atom_id res chain seq x y z
N ARG A 1 4.55 32.54 34.33
CA ARG A 1 3.86 32.39 33.03
C ARG A 1 2.73 31.39 33.20
N PRO A 2 1.54 31.64 32.62
CA PRO A 2 0.46 30.66 32.62
C PRO A 2 0.85 29.40 31.84
N ILE A 3 0.26 28.25 32.21
CA ILE A 3 0.58 26.95 31.62
C ILE A 3 0.38 26.97 30.08
N GLN A 4 -0.59 27.73 29.58
CA GLN A 4 -0.90 27.85 28.17
C GLN A 4 0.21 28.51 27.35
N GLU A 5 1.05 29.37 27.94
CA GLU A 5 2.19 29.96 27.25
C GLU A 5 3.38 28.99 27.09
N LYS A 6 3.38 27.89 27.83
CA LYS A 6 4.45 26.89 27.87
C LYS A 6 4.15 25.64 27.07
N LEU A 7 2.89 25.45 26.70
CA LEU A 7 2.42 24.26 25.99
C LEU A 7 2.11 24.57 24.53
N THR A 8 2.73 23.85 23.62
CA THR A 8 2.39 23.85 22.20
C THR A 8 1.92 22.47 21.81
N LEU A 9 0.79 22.37 21.11
CA LEU A 9 0.26 21.13 20.57
C LEU A 9 0.15 21.24 19.07
N ASN A 10 0.44 20.13 18.37
CA ASN A 10 0.25 19.98 16.96
C ASN A 10 -0.43 18.65 16.65
N MET A 11 -1.20 18.61 15.58
CA MET A 11 -1.85 17.41 15.09
C MET A 11 -1.97 17.53 13.58
N GLY A 12 -1.75 16.42 12.89
CA GLY A 12 -1.87 16.33 11.45
C GLY A 12 -2.38 14.95 11.03
N TYR A 13 -3.08 14.92 9.92
CA TYR A 13 -3.54 13.70 9.29
C TYR A 13 -3.19 13.75 7.80
N ASP A 14 -2.59 12.67 7.32
CA ASP A 14 -2.25 12.47 5.92
C ASP A 14 -2.93 11.21 5.41
N TYR A 15 -3.49 11.33 4.22
CA TYR A 15 -4.02 10.21 3.46
C TYR A 15 -3.35 10.16 2.10
N SER A 16 -2.86 8.99 1.73
CA SER A 16 -2.37 8.74 0.38
C SER A 16 -2.99 7.49 -0.20
N GLU A 17 -3.31 7.54 -1.48
CA GLU A 17 -3.78 6.39 -2.25
C GLU A 17 -2.99 6.31 -3.55
N SER A 18 -2.46 5.14 -3.82
CA SER A 18 -1.79 4.82 -5.08
C SER A 18 -2.54 3.69 -5.77
N ARG A 19 -2.75 3.84 -7.07
CA ARG A 19 -3.38 2.83 -7.91
C ARG A 19 -2.44 2.46 -9.04
N MET A 20 -2.19 1.17 -9.21
CA MET A 20 -1.37 0.63 -10.28
C MET A 20 -2.23 -0.27 -11.16
N ARG A 21 -2.22 0.02 -12.46
CA ARG A 21 -2.87 -0.81 -13.48
C ARG A 21 -1.81 -1.44 -14.36
N PHE A 22 -2.01 -2.71 -14.65
CA PHE A 22 -1.19 -3.45 -15.59
C PHE A 22 -2.01 -3.71 -16.85
N ASP A 23 -1.63 -3.06 -17.94
CA ASP A 23 -2.19 -3.35 -19.25
C ASP A 23 -1.25 -4.32 -19.97
N THR A 24 -1.78 -5.49 -20.29
CA THR A 24 -1.03 -6.53 -21.00
C THR A 24 -1.59 -6.71 -22.39
N SER A 25 -0.71 -6.92 -23.36
CA SER A 25 -1.08 -7.25 -24.73
C SER A 25 -0.35 -8.51 -25.17
N ASN A 26 -1.03 -9.31 -25.97
CA ASN A 26 -0.38 -10.44 -26.65
C ASN A 26 -0.06 -10.02 -28.09
N PRO A 27 1.20 -9.71 -28.43
CA PRO A 27 1.57 -9.29 -29.77
C PRO A 27 1.40 -10.41 -30.82
N ASN A 28 1.34 -11.67 -30.37
CA ASN A 28 1.27 -12.84 -31.23
C ASN A 28 -0.15 -13.40 -31.40
N ALA A 29 -1.19 -12.68 -30.98
CA ALA A 29 -2.57 -13.15 -31.11
C ALA A 29 -2.96 -13.47 -32.57
N ALA A 30 -2.49 -12.67 -33.53
CA ALA A 30 -2.71 -12.89 -34.97
C ALA A 30 -2.00 -14.15 -35.47
N GLU A 31 -0.77 -14.39 -35.02
CA GLU A 31 0.02 -15.58 -35.38
C GLU A 31 -0.60 -16.86 -34.79
N ALA A 32 -1.07 -16.79 -33.53
CA ALA A 32 -1.76 -17.89 -32.89
C ALA A 32 -3.03 -18.30 -33.69
N SER A 33 -3.77 -17.32 -34.18
CA SER A 33 -4.92 -17.57 -35.08
C SER A 33 -4.51 -18.19 -36.39
N ALA A 34 -3.41 -17.72 -37.00
CA ALA A 34 -2.86 -18.26 -38.25
C ALA A 34 -2.35 -19.70 -38.10
N MET A 35 -1.89 -20.09 -36.91
CA MET A 35 -1.50 -21.47 -36.57
C MET A 35 -2.70 -22.39 -36.28
N GLY A 36 -3.93 -21.94 -36.50
CA GLY A 36 -5.13 -22.74 -36.29
C GLY A 36 -5.61 -22.84 -34.86
N TYR A 37 -5.05 -22.05 -33.95
CA TYR A 37 -5.62 -21.91 -32.60
C TYR A 37 -6.92 -21.12 -32.70
N SER A 38 -8.02 -21.68 -32.22
CA SER A 38 -9.33 -21.05 -32.26
C SER A 38 -10.09 -21.32 -30.99
N GLY A 39 -11.16 -20.56 -30.78
CA GLY A 39 -12.05 -20.73 -29.65
C GLY A 39 -11.35 -20.60 -28.29
N THR A 40 -11.52 -21.56 -27.43
CA THR A 40 -11.00 -21.54 -26.05
C THR A 40 -9.46 -21.45 -25.98
N LYS A 41 -8.75 -22.08 -26.90
CA LYS A 41 -7.28 -22.02 -26.92
C LYS A 41 -6.75 -20.63 -27.24
N LEU A 42 -7.40 -19.93 -28.16
CA LEU A 42 -7.05 -18.56 -28.50
C LEU A 42 -7.40 -17.61 -27.35
N ALA A 43 -8.56 -17.81 -26.73
CA ALA A 43 -8.98 -17.01 -25.58
C ALA A 43 -8.02 -17.17 -24.38
N ASN A 44 -7.51 -18.38 -24.15
CA ASN A 44 -6.56 -18.64 -23.06
C ASN A 44 -5.17 -18.04 -23.30
N GLY A 45 -4.79 -17.91 -24.57
CA GLY A 45 -3.55 -17.22 -24.94
C GLY A 45 -3.69 -15.70 -25.02
N ALA A 46 -4.92 -15.19 -24.95
CA ALA A 46 -5.16 -13.75 -24.97
C ALA A 46 -4.68 -13.10 -23.67
N ALA A 47 -4.05 -11.95 -23.81
CA ALA A 47 -3.70 -11.14 -22.66
C ALA A 47 -4.96 -10.62 -21.98
N GLN A 48 -5.03 -10.74 -20.69
CA GLN A 48 -6.16 -10.29 -19.89
C GLN A 48 -5.78 -9.03 -19.08
N ALA A 49 -6.77 -8.17 -18.86
CA ALA A 49 -6.58 -7.06 -17.95
C ALA A 49 -6.41 -7.58 -16.51
N TRP A 50 -5.35 -7.14 -15.86
CA TRP A 50 -5.10 -7.46 -14.46
C TRP A 50 -5.96 -6.58 -13.55
N PRO A 51 -6.39 -7.08 -12.39
CA PRO A 51 -7.01 -6.24 -11.38
C PRO A 51 -6.09 -5.08 -10.99
N VAL A 52 -6.70 -3.96 -10.64
CA VAL A 52 -5.94 -2.79 -10.17
C VAL A 52 -5.38 -3.08 -8.78
N VAL A 53 -4.09 -2.88 -8.61
CA VAL A 53 -3.45 -2.87 -7.29
C VAL A 53 -3.70 -1.53 -6.64
N VAL A 54 -4.26 -1.53 -5.44
CA VAL A 54 -4.56 -0.33 -4.67
C VAL A 54 -3.82 -0.37 -3.36
N ASN A 55 -3.09 0.70 -3.12
CA ASN A 55 -2.34 0.92 -1.88
C ASN A 55 -2.88 2.17 -1.19
N LYS A 56 -3.23 2.05 0.08
CA LYS A 56 -3.75 3.15 0.91
C LYS A 56 -2.93 3.28 2.17
N THR A 57 -2.59 4.51 2.50
CA THR A 57 -1.89 4.83 3.73
C THR A 57 -2.61 5.95 4.46
N HIS A 58 -2.86 5.74 5.73
CA HIS A 58 -3.40 6.73 6.65
C HIS A 58 -2.35 7.00 7.72
N GLU A 59 -2.00 8.24 7.93
CA GLU A 59 -1.07 8.64 8.98
C GLU A 59 -1.71 9.71 9.87
N LEU A 60 -1.72 9.46 11.17
CA LEU A 60 -2.08 10.43 12.19
C LEU A 60 -0.84 10.82 12.97
N ARG A 61 -0.52 12.10 12.96
CA ARG A 61 0.59 12.68 13.72
C ARG A 61 0.03 13.55 14.83
N ALA A 62 0.52 13.35 16.03
CA ALA A 62 0.23 14.21 17.17
C ALA A 62 1.54 14.52 17.87
N GLY A 63 1.68 15.76 18.27
CA GLY A 63 2.88 16.18 18.96
C GLY A 63 2.58 17.30 19.97
N GLY A 64 3.47 17.44 20.91
CA GLY A 64 3.42 18.52 21.87
C GLY A 64 4.80 18.86 22.40
N SER A 65 4.97 20.11 22.78
CA SER A 65 6.15 20.56 23.48
C SER A 65 5.75 21.35 24.71
N TYR A 66 6.46 21.14 25.79
CA TYR A 66 6.25 21.82 27.06
C TYR A 66 7.55 22.34 27.65
N GLU A 67 7.60 23.64 27.90
CA GLU A 67 8.74 24.27 28.58
C GLU A 67 8.70 23.96 30.08
N LEU A 68 9.56 23.05 30.53
CA LEU A 68 9.67 22.62 31.93
C LEU A 68 10.19 23.75 32.82
N ILE A 69 11.32 24.30 32.40
CA ILE A 69 11.99 25.44 33.01
C ILE A 69 12.49 26.36 31.90
N LYS A 70 12.98 27.53 32.22
CA LYS A 70 13.60 28.44 31.28
C LYS A 70 14.65 27.67 30.46
N ASP A 71 14.55 27.77 29.12
CA ASP A 71 15.49 27.20 28.16
C ASP A 71 15.49 25.64 28.06
N LEU A 72 14.62 24.93 28.81
CA LEU A 72 14.47 23.49 28.73
C LEU A 72 13.05 23.08 28.34
N THR A 73 12.92 22.43 27.21
CA THR A 73 11.64 21.97 26.64
C THR A 73 11.64 20.45 26.47
N VAL A 74 10.58 19.81 26.92
CA VAL A 74 10.29 18.42 26.57
C VAL A 74 9.40 18.38 25.33
N VAL A 75 9.70 17.50 24.39
CA VAL A 75 8.93 17.29 23.18
C VAL A 75 8.49 15.83 23.12
N LEU A 76 7.20 15.62 22.84
CA LEU A 76 6.60 14.32 22.64
C LEU A 76 6.00 14.30 21.23
N ASN A 77 6.32 13.26 20.47
CA ASN A 77 5.74 13.01 19.15
C ASN A 77 5.14 11.60 19.11
N TYR A 78 4.00 11.51 18.47
CA TYR A 78 3.31 10.26 18.21
C TYR A 78 2.95 10.19 16.74
N LEU A 79 3.22 9.06 16.10
CA LEU A 79 2.80 8.72 14.75
C LEU A 79 2.05 7.40 14.80
N PHE A 80 0.84 7.41 14.28
CA PHE A 80 0.08 6.21 13.94
C PHE A 80 0.03 6.08 12.42
N SER A 81 0.40 4.93 11.91
CA SER A 81 0.32 4.61 10.48
C SER A 81 -0.52 3.36 10.29
N TRP A 82 -1.49 3.45 9.41
CA TRP A 82 -2.32 2.33 8.97
C TRP A 82 -2.19 2.17 7.46
N TYR A 83 -1.66 1.04 7.06
CA TYR A 83 -1.38 0.69 5.68
C TYR A 83 -2.29 -0.44 5.22
N GLN A 84 -2.90 -0.29 4.04
CA GLN A 84 -3.72 -1.31 3.40
C GLN A 84 -3.23 -1.54 1.97
N LEU A 85 -3.05 -2.80 1.62
CA LEU A 85 -2.68 -3.21 0.28
C LEU A 85 -3.73 -4.18 -0.28
N ASN A 86 -4.42 -3.74 -1.33
CA ASN A 86 -5.26 -4.62 -2.13
C ASN A 86 -4.51 -5.00 -3.41
N ASP A 87 -3.89 -6.17 -3.37
CA ASP A 87 -3.12 -6.74 -4.48
C ASP A 87 -3.68 -8.11 -4.82
N PHE A 88 -4.00 -8.32 -6.10
CA PHE A 88 -4.52 -9.60 -6.57
C PHE A 88 -3.51 -10.75 -6.38
N GLN A 89 -2.22 -10.46 -6.29
CA GLN A 89 -1.18 -11.45 -6.03
C GLN A 89 -1.26 -12.03 -4.61
N ASN A 90 -1.88 -11.31 -3.68
CA ASN A 90 -2.05 -11.72 -2.29
C ASN A 90 -3.30 -12.58 -2.06
N THR A 91 -4.28 -12.52 -2.97
CA THR A 91 -5.57 -13.22 -2.80
C THR A 91 -5.58 -14.68 -3.27
N GLY A 92 -4.41 -15.25 -3.52
CA GLY A 92 -4.28 -16.59 -4.08
C GLY A 92 -4.39 -16.59 -5.60
N ALA A 93 -4.01 -17.68 -6.24
CA ALA A 93 -3.94 -17.79 -7.68
C ALA A 93 -5.20 -17.24 -8.37
N TYR A 94 -5.04 -16.13 -9.09
CA TYR A 94 -6.06 -15.66 -10.01
C TYR A 94 -6.20 -16.69 -11.13
N MET A 95 -7.20 -17.53 -11.04
CA MET A 95 -7.52 -18.49 -12.08
C MET A 95 -8.46 -17.84 -13.09
N ALA A 96 -7.92 -17.38 -14.18
CA ALA A 96 -8.72 -17.10 -15.37
C ALA A 96 -9.00 -18.40 -16.10
N GLY A 97 -10.14 -19.02 -15.84
CA GLY A 97 -10.59 -20.23 -16.56
C GLY A 97 -11.02 -21.35 -15.62
N THR A 98 -12.22 -21.85 -15.85
CA THR A 98 -12.88 -22.82 -14.96
C THR A 98 -12.72 -24.27 -15.42
N THR A 99 -11.83 -24.56 -16.37
CA THR A 99 -11.64 -25.94 -16.84
C THR A 99 -10.24 -26.45 -16.52
N PRO A 100 -10.09 -27.75 -16.16
CA PRO A 100 -8.79 -28.36 -15.85
C PRO A 100 -7.75 -28.23 -16.97
N GLU A 101 -8.18 -28.02 -18.19
CA GLU A 101 -7.33 -27.83 -19.36
C GLU A 101 -6.77 -26.40 -19.45
N ASN A 102 -7.34 -25.48 -18.71
CA ASN A 102 -7.05 -24.06 -18.68
C ASN A 102 -6.33 -23.63 -17.40
N THR A 103 -5.67 -24.53 -16.74
CA THR A 103 -4.75 -24.15 -15.66
C THR A 103 -3.62 -23.32 -16.25
N THR A 104 -3.90 -22.07 -16.44
CA THR A 104 -2.88 -21.07 -16.69
C THR A 104 -1.96 -21.10 -15.49
N LYS A 105 -0.76 -21.53 -15.70
CA LYS A 105 0.26 -21.65 -14.66
C LYS A 105 0.70 -20.25 -14.29
N TYR A 106 -0.06 -19.60 -13.43
CA TYR A 106 0.42 -18.39 -12.78
C TYR A 106 1.29 -18.86 -11.61
N VAL A 107 2.52 -18.50 -11.66
CA VAL A 107 3.37 -18.51 -10.49
C VAL A 107 2.94 -17.31 -9.66
N GLY A 108 1.94 -17.50 -8.84
CA GLY A 108 1.62 -16.57 -7.77
C GLY A 108 2.82 -16.59 -6.82
N ILE A 109 3.46 -15.45 -6.62
CA ILE A 109 4.64 -15.37 -5.77
C ILE A 109 4.27 -15.58 -4.29
N GLY A 110 2.97 -15.70 -3.96
CA GLY A 110 2.51 -16.01 -2.61
C GLY A 110 3.01 -15.04 -1.54
N ALA A 111 3.40 -13.83 -1.96
CA ALA A 111 3.83 -12.81 -1.03
C ALA A 111 2.59 -12.25 -0.34
N ASN A 112 2.29 -12.77 0.84
CA ASN A 112 1.30 -12.19 1.72
C ASN A 112 1.85 -10.85 2.24
N ASN A 113 1.62 -9.79 1.49
CA ASN A 113 1.78 -8.44 2.02
C ASN A 113 0.54 -8.15 2.85
N TYR A 114 0.68 -8.26 4.15
CA TYR A 114 -0.41 -7.98 5.07
C TYR A 114 -0.60 -6.47 5.24
N ASP A 115 -1.85 -6.08 5.42
CA ASP A 115 -2.16 -4.80 6.03
C ASP A 115 -1.43 -4.70 7.36
N TYR A 116 -0.90 -3.54 7.69
CA TYR A 116 -0.25 -3.35 8.96
C TYR A 116 -0.67 -2.05 9.62
N THR A 117 -0.54 -2.02 10.93
CA THR A 117 -0.59 -0.82 11.74
C THR A 117 0.73 -0.64 12.48
N ALA A 118 1.19 0.59 12.53
CA ALA A 118 2.42 0.94 13.25
C ALA A 118 2.16 2.12 14.18
N HIS A 119 2.75 2.05 15.36
CA HIS A 119 2.74 3.10 16.34
C HIS A 119 4.19 3.49 16.63
N MET A 120 4.49 4.77 16.52
CA MET A 120 5.81 5.31 16.85
C MET A 120 5.64 6.41 17.89
N VAL A 121 6.40 6.32 18.95
CA VAL A 121 6.46 7.34 20.00
C VAL A 121 7.91 7.81 20.09
N GLY A 122 8.10 9.12 20.01
CA GLY A 122 9.39 9.75 20.20
C GLY A 122 9.31 10.84 21.26
N THR A 123 10.30 10.88 22.12
CA THR A 123 10.44 11.97 23.09
C THR A 123 11.89 12.44 23.13
N TYR A 124 12.07 13.75 23.29
CA TYR A 124 13.40 14.34 23.45
C TYR A 124 13.34 15.61 24.30
N LEU A 125 14.50 15.99 24.81
CA LEU A 125 14.70 17.22 25.53
C LEU A 125 15.47 18.21 24.64
N ALA A 126 14.98 19.42 24.53
CA ALA A 126 15.64 20.51 23.84
C ALA A 126 16.10 21.56 24.86
N TYR A 127 17.39 21.85 24.86
CA TYR A 127 17.97 22.89 25.71
C TYR A 127 18.56 24.01 24.84
N LYS A 128 18.25 25.24 25.17
CA LYS A 128 18.77 26.41 24.50
C LYS A 128 19.87 27.02 25.34
N PHE A 129 21.07 27.06 24.80
CA PHE A 129 22.23 27.72 25.41
C PHE A 129 22.24 29.22 25.20
#